data_93a354c0607c4bbdc2861a461fd39938
#
_entry.id   93a354c0607c4bbdc2861a461fd39938
#
_cell.length_a   1.000
_cell.length_b   1.000
_cell.length_c   1.000
_cell.angle_alpha   90.00
_cell.angle_beta   90.00
_cell.angle_gamma   90.00
#
_symmetry.space_group_name_H-M   'P 1'
#
loop_
_entity.id
_entity.type
_entity.pdbx_description
1 polymer ?
#
loop_
_entity_poly.entity_id
_entity_poly.type
_entity_poly.pdbx_seq_one_letter_code
_entity_poly.pdbx_strand_id
1 'polypeptide(L)'
;SALKRYIIPEIGISPCQNYFRNPAMSDPQSLKNMGLKATFPRLKILELFEKSTLRHMTAEDVYRMLLAENMDIGLATVYRVLTQFEQAGLLERHFFESGKAVFEVNRGKHHDHLVCVECGKVEEFFDAEIEKRQNAVADERGFTIQDHALYIYGNCAECGAKKKS
;
A
#
# COMPACT_ATOMS: atom_id res chain seq x y z
N SER A 1 -39.28 10.04 15.73
CA SER A 1 -37.89 10.39 15.31
C SER A 1 -37.21 9.14 14.79
N ALA A 2 -37.21 8.96 13.47
CA ALA A 2 -36.75 7.75 12.79
C ALA A 2 -35.26 7.86 12.51
N LEU A 3 -34.47 7.02 13.17
CA LEU A 3 -33.09 6.73 12.80
C LEU A 3 -33.11 6.01 11.45
N LYS A 4 -32.88 6.73 10.36
CA LYS A 4 -32.55 6.13 9.07
C LYS A 4 -31.23 5.38 9.21
N ARG A 5 -31.29 4.06 9.27
CA ARG A 5 -30.13 3.20 9.01
C ARG A 5 -29.67 3.49 7.57
N TYR A 6 -28.52 4.13 7.41
CA TYR A 6 -27.82 4.16 6.15
C TYR A 6 -27.37 2.73 5.84
N ILE A 7 -28.10 2.09 4.95
CA ILE A 7 -27.64 0.87 4.28
C ILE A 7 -26.57 1.36 3.29
N ILE A 8 -25.31 1.14 3.63
CA ILE A 8 -24.21 1.25 2.67
C ILE A 8 -24.52 0.21 1.58
N PRO A 9 -24.72 0.59 0.30
CA PRO A 9 -24.85 -0.40 -0.75
C PRO A 9 -23.57 -1.23 -0.72
N GLU A 10 -23.72 -2.56 -0.75
CA GLU A 10 -22.61 -3.47 -0.96
C GLU A 10 -21.98 -3.09 -2.30
N ILE A 11 -20.94 -2.23 -2.23
CA ILE A 11 -20.05 -1.98 -3.36
C ILE A 11 -19.44 -3.33 -3.63
N GLY A 12 -19.72 -3.87 -4.81
CA GLY A 12 -19.30 -5.21 -5.21
C GLY A 12 -17.82 -5.37 -4.88
N ILE A 13 -17.54 -6.32 -4.00
CA ILE A 13 -16.19 -6.63 -3.53
C ILE A 13 -15.36 -6.93 -4.77
N SER A 14 -14.39 -6.05 -5.07
CA SER A 14 -13.43 -6.31 -6.14
C SER A 14 -12.83 -7.70 -5.95
N PRO A 15 -12.61 -8.49 -7.02
CA PRO A 15 -11.99 -9.81 -6.92
C PRO A 15 -10.70 -9.81 -6.11
N CYS A 16 -10.02 -8.67 -6.03
CA CYS A 16 -8.81 -8.47 -5.25
C CYS A 16 -9.06 -8.57 -3.72
N GLN A 17 -10.20 -8.08 -3.21
CA GLN A 17 -10.46 -8.05 -1.75
C GLN A 17 -10.61 -9.44 -1.11
N ASN A 18 -10.98 -10.46 -1.88
CA ASN A 18 -11.06 -11.85 -1.37
C ASN A 18 -9.70 -12.55 -1.34
N TYR A 19 -8.68 -12.01 -2.02
CA TYR A 19 -7.37 -12.62 -2.16
C TYR A 19 -6.50 -12.51 -0.90
N PHE A 20 -6.69 -11.44 -0.11
CA PHE A 20 -5.88 -11.14 1.08
C PHE A 20 -6.22 -12.00 2.32
N ARG A 21 -7.17 -12.92 2.20
CA ARG A 21 -7.48 -13.91 3.24
C ARG A 21 -6.69 -15.21 3.09
N ASN A 22 -5.90 -15.38 2.03
CA ASN A 22 -5.17 -16.62 1.75
C ASN A 22 -3.66 -16.43 1.94
N PRO A 23 -2.96 -17.35 2.62
CA PRO A 23 -1.59 -17.13 3.12
C PRO A 23 -0.46 -17.15 2.07
N ALA A 24 -0.74 -17.28 0.79
CA ALA A 24 0.31 -17.35 -0.23
C ALA A 24 -0.06 -16.55 -1.49
N MET A 25 0.24 -15.24 -1.51
CA MET A 25 0.09 -14.42 -2.71
C MET A 25 1.09 -14.81 -3.81
N SER A 26 2.24 -15.35 -3.46
CA SER A 26 3.29 -15.85 -4.37
C SER A 26 2.96 -17.20 -5.03
N ASP A 27 1.72 -17.71 -4.86
CA ASP A 27 1.27 -18.89 -5.60
C ASP A 27 1.06 -18.54 -7.09
N PRO A 28 1.62 -19.35 -8.03
CA PRO A 28 1.44 -19.12 -9.47
C PRO A 28 -0.02 -19.05 -9.92
N GLN A 29 -0.93 -19.77 -9.26
CA GLN A 29 -2.34 -19.73 -9.58
C GLN A 29 -2.97 -18.38 -9.19
N SER A 30 -2.51 -17.80 -8.10
CA SER A 30 -2.93 -16.48 -7.63
C SER A 30 -2.69 -15.41 -8.70
N LEU A 31 -1.48 -15.34 -9.25
CA LEU A 31 -1.15 -14.41 -10.33
C LEU A 31 -2.00 -14.63 -11.59
N LYS A 32 -2.25 -15.89 -11.97
CA LYS A 32 -3.08 -16.22 -13.14
C LYS A 32 -4.53 -15.74 -12.98
N ASN A 33 -5.10 -15.90 -11.80
CA ASN A 33 -6.47 -15.46 -11.50
C ASN A 33 -6.63 -13.94 -11.61
N MET A 34 -5.53 -13.19 -11.46
CA MET A 34 -5.46 -11.74 -11.65
C MET A 34 -5.03 -11.33 -13.07
N GLY A 35 -5.02 -12.26 -14.02
CA GLY A 35 -4.64 -12.02 -15.41
C GLY A 35 -3.14 -11.86 -15.63
N LEU A 36 -2.31 -12.18 -14.65
CA LEU A 36 -0.86 -12.07 -14.75
C LEU A 36 -0.21 -13.42 -15.03
N LYS A 37 0.74 -13.48 -15.97
CA LYS A 37 1.56 -14.68 -16.18
C LYS A 37 2.46 -14.90 -14.95
N ALA A 38 2.51 -16.11 -14.42
CA ALA A 38 3.42 -16.50 -13.36
C ALA A 38 4.84 -16.67 -13.93
N THR A 39 5.61 -15.58 -13.94
CA THR A 39 7.02 -15.59 -14.36
C THR A 39 7.92 -15.53 -13.12
N PHE A 40 9.16 -16.05 -13.26
CA PHE A 40 10.11 -16.07 -12.15
C PHE A 40 10.30 -14.67 -11.48
N PRO A 41 10.52 -13.56 -12.22
CA PRO A 41 10.66 -12.26 -11.59
C PRO A 41 9.42 -11.83 -10.79
N ARG A 42 8.20 -12.11 -11.30
CA ARG A 42 6.97 -11.76 -10.58
C ARG A 42 6.80 -12.54 -9.29
N LEU A 43 6.99 -13.87 -9.36
CA LEU A 43 6.90 -14.72 -8.17
C LEU A 43 7.91 -14.31 -7.12
N LYS A 44 9.15 -14.03 -7.54
CA LYS A 44 10.22 -13.66 -6.63
C LYS A 44 10.01 -12.30 -5.96
N ILE A 45 9.58 -11.29 -6.72
CA ILE A 45 9.28 -9.97 -6.17
C ILE A 45 8.10 -10.05 -5.21
N LEU A 46 7.06 -10.80 -5.54
CA LEU A 46 5.90 -10.97 -4.65
C LEU A 46 6.29 -11.67 -3.34
N GLU A 47 7.13 -12.71 -3.43
CA GLU A 47 7.69 -13.40 -2.25
C GLU A 47 8.45 -12.45 -1.33
N LEU A 48 9.19 -11.47 -1.88
CA LEU A 48 9.88 -10.45 -1.07
C LEU A 48 8.88 -9.59 -0.29
N PHE A 49 7.77 -9.16 -0.89
CA PHE A 49 6.73 -8.42 -0.20
C PHE A 49 6.05 -9.24 0.90
N GLU A 50 5.89 -10.55 0.71
CA GLU A 50 5.31 -11.43 1.72
C GLU A 50 6.23 -11.66 2.92
N LYS A 51 7.53 -11.84 2.67
CA LYS A 51 8.53 -12.19 3.69
C LYS A 51 9.14 -10.97 4.37
N SER A 52 9.11 -9.81 3.73
CA SER A 52 9.73 -8.60 4.25
C SER A 52 9.05 -8.11 5.53
N THR A 53 9.87 -7.69 6.48
CA THR A 53 9.42 -6.92 7.64
C THR A 53 9.14 -5.45 7.27
N LEU A 54 9.69 -4.99 6.14
CA LEU A 54 9.42 -3.67 5.57
C LEU A 54 8.09 -3.72 4.81
N ARG A 55 7.11 -2.99 5.30
CA ARG A 55 5.80 -2.91 4.65
C ARG A 55 5.81 -2.03 3.41
N HIS A 56 6.60 -0.98 3.44
CA HIS A 56 6.73 0.04 2.40
C HIS A 56 8.10 -0.06 1.76
N MET A 57 8.17 -0.37 0.47
CA MET A 57 9.42 -0.56 -0.26
C MET A 57 9.44 0.24 -1.57
N THR A 58 10.57 0.90 -1.84
CA THR A 58 10.85 1.47 -3.18
C THR A 58 11.28 0.38 -4.16
N ALA A 59 11.28 0.68 -5.44
CA ALA A 59 11.83 -0.25 -6.45
C ALA A 59 13.31 -0.54 -6.20
N GLU A 60 14.06 0.45 -5.71
CA GLU A 60 15.47 0.30 -5.35
C GLU A 60 15.66 -0.60 -4.13
N ASP A 61 14.75 -0.56 -3.15
CA ASP A 61 14.79 -1.47 -1.99
C ASP A 61 14.60 -2.93 -2.45
N VAL A 62 13.57 -3.16 -3.26
CA VAL A 62 13.29 -4.47 -3.85
C VAL A 62 14.50 -4.96 -4.67
N TYR A 63 15.07 -4.09 -5.50
CA TYR A 63 16.26 -4.44 -6.29
C TYR A 63 17.46 -4.80 -5.41
N ARG A 64 17.73 -4.04 -4.34
CA ARG A 64 18.82 -4.35 -3.39
C ARG A 64 18.60 -5.70 -2.69
N MET A 65 17.36 -6.02 -2.32
CA MET A 65 17.03 -7.31 -1.72
C MET A 65 17.26 -8.47 -2.70
N LEU A 66 16.88 -8.30 -3.96
CA LEU A 66 17.13 -9.29 -5.01
C LEU A 66 18.63 -9.52 -5.24
N LEU A 67 19.43 -8.45 -5.25
CA LEU A 67 20.90 -8.55 -5.34
C LEU A 67 21.50 -9.31 -4.16
N ALA A 68 21.01 -9.05 -2.94
CA ALA A 68 21.46 -9.73 -1.74
C ALA A 68 21.17 -11.25 -1.77
N GLU A 69 20.11 -11.66 -2.49
CA GLU A 69 19.77 -13.06 -2.73
C GLU A 69 20.44 -13.64 -4.00
N ASN A 70 21.40 -12.93 -4.62
CA ASN A 70 22.08 -13.29 -5.86
C ASN A 70 21.12 -13.54 -7.05
N MET A 71 20.03 -12.77 -7.10
CA MET A 71 19.05 -12.86 -8.19
C MET A 71 19.40 -11.87 -9.29
N ASP A 72 19.57 -12.38 -10.52
CA ASP A 72 19.84 -11.55 -11.72
C ASP A 72 18.53 -11.00 -12.31
N ILE A 73 17.92 -10.06 -11.57
CA ILE A 73 16.71 -9.34 -11.99
C ILE A 73 17.02 -7.85 -12.01
N GLY A 74 17.15 -7.28 -13.21
CA GLY A 74 17.51 -5.86 -13.36
C GLY A 74 16.44 -4.89 -12.83
N LEU A 75 16.88 -3.70 -12.39
CA LEU A 75 16.03 -2.65 -11.83
C LEU A 75 14.84 -2.27 -12.74
N ALA A 76 15.08 -2.19 -14.07
CA ALA A 76 13.99 -1.91 -15.03
C ALA A 76 12.89 -3.00 -15.01
N THR A 77 13.28 -4.27 -14.79
CA THR A 77 12.32 -5.36 -14.64
C THR A 77 11.54 -5.21 -13.32
N VAL A 78 12.20 -4.80 -12.24
CA VAL A 78 11.54 -4.53 -10.94
C VAL A 78 10.47 -3.46 -11.12
N TYR A 79 10.80 -2.29 -11.68
CA TYR A 79 9.84 -1.22 -11.94
C TYR A 79 8.63 -1.70 -12.75
N ARG A 80 8.88 -2.44 -13.83
CA ARG A 80 7.81 -2.98 -14.68
C ARG A 80 6.90 -3.94 -13.91
N VAL A 81 7.46 -4.82 -13.09
CA VAL A 81 6.68 -5.79 -12.30
C VAL A 81 5.87 -5.07 -11.24
N LEU A 82 6.44 -4.11 -10.51
CA LEU A 82 5.73 -3.33 -9.49
C LEU A 82 4.53 -2.57 -10.08
N THR A 83 4.73 -1.92 -11.25
CA THR A 83 3.63 -1.25 -11.97
C THR A 83 2.53 -2.23 -12.39
N GLN A 84 2.89 -3.44 -12.83
CA GLN A 84 1.90 -4.45 -13.18
C GLN A 84 1.14 -4.96 -11.96
N PHE A 85 1.79 -5.09 -10.81
CA PHE A 85 1.14 -5.47 -9.56
C PHE A 85 0.20 -4.38 -9.05
N GLU A 86 0.58 -3.12 -9.18
CA GLU A 86 -0.30 -1.98 -8.89
C GLU A 86 -1.54 -1.99 -9.79
N GLN A 87 -1.37 -2.13 -11.12
CA GLN A 87 -2.48 -2.18 -12.06
C GLN A 87 -3.42 -3.38 -11.83
N ALA A 88 -2.89 -4.48 -11.31
CA ALA A 88 -3.66 -5.66 -10.92
C ALA A 88 -4.27 -5.54 -9.51
N GLY A 89 -4.00 -4.46 -8.78
CA GLY A 89 -4.49 -4.24 -7.41
C GLY A 89 -3.83 -5.10 -6.34
N LEU A 90 -2.68 -5.74 -6.65
CA LEU A 90 -1.88 -6.50 -5.69
C LEU A 90 -1.08 -5.59 -4.76
N LEU A 91 -0.59 -4.50 -5.31
CA LEU A 91 0.14 -3.48 -4.56
C LEU A 91 -0.58 -2.15 -4.66
N GLU A 92 -0.41 -1.33 -3.65
CA GLU A 92 -0.73 0.09 -3.65
C GLU A 92 0.56 0.88 -3.80
N ARG A 93 0.46 2.00 -4.53
CA ARG A 93 1.60 2.91 -4.73
C ARG A 93 1.32 4.25 -4.09
N HIS A 94 2.24 4.69 -3.26
CA HIS A 94 2.22 5.99 -2.59
C HIS A 94 3.38 6.85 -3.05
N PHE A 95 3.17 8.16 -3.05
CA PHE A 95 4.20 9.16 -3.29
C PHE A 95 4.33 10.02 -2.04
N PHE A 96 5.34 9.74 -1.24
CA PHE A 96 5.65 10.59 -0.11
C PHE A 96 6.51 11.78 -0.56
N GLU A 97 6.73 12.75 0.34
CA GLU A 97 7.42 14.01 0.06
C GLU A 97 8.83 13.82 -0.55
N SER A 98 9.46 12.66 -0.37
CA SER A 98 10.73 12.31 -1.01
C SER A 98 10.66 12.22 -2.55
N GLY A 99 9.46 12.27 -3.13
CA GLY A 99 9.23 12.15 -4.57
C GLY A 99 9.43 10.75 -5.14
N LYS A 100 9.80 9.77 -4.30
CA LYS A 100 9.95 8.37 -4.72
C LYS A 100 8.63 7.62 -4.56
N ALA A 101 8.33 6.77 -5.54
CA ALA A 101 7.24 5.82 -5.43
C ALA A 101 7.58 4.73 -4.40
N VAL A 102 6.67 4.51 -3.46
CA VAL A 102 6.75 3.47 -2.45
C VAL A 102 5.58 2.52 -2.66
N PHE A 103 5.84 1.24 -2.57
CA PHE A 103 4.85 0.19 -2.80
C PHE A 103 4.60 -0.60 -1.53
N GLU A 104 3.35 -0.95 -1.30
CA GLU A 104 2.92 -1.85 -0.23
C GLU A 104 1.90 -2.87 -0.73
N VAL A 105 1.73 -3.96 0.01
CA VAL A 105 0.70 -4.96 -0.30
C VAL A 105 -0.68 -4.37 -0.04
N ASN A 106 -1.51 -4.33 -1.07
CA ASN A 106 -2.91 -3.95 -0.91
C ASN A 106 -3.65 -5.01 -0.07
N ARG A 107 -4.03 -4.66 1.14
CA ARG A 107 -4.75 -5.53 2.09
C ARG A 107 -6.25 -5.29 2.10
N GLY A 108 -6.74 -4.41 1.22
CA GLY A 108 -8.16 -4.07 1.10
C GLY A 108 -8.75 -3.38 2.33
N LYS A 109 -7.91 -2.85 3.23
CA LYS A 109 -8.32 -2.04 4.38
C LYS A 109 -7.72 -0.67 4.23
N HIS A 110 -8.58 0.35 4.24
CA HIS A 110 -8.12 1.73 4.25
C HIS A 110 -7.27 2.02 5.49
N HIS A 111 -6.18 2.73 5.29
CA HIS A 111 -5.30 3.24 6.34
C HIS A 111 -4.59 4.51 5.86
N ASP A 112 -4.18 5.31 6.81
CA ASP A 112 -3.47 6.56 6.63
C ASP A 112 -2.01 6.42 7.05
N HIS A 113 -1.18 7.40 6.72
CA HIS A 113 0.26 7.31 6.93
C HIS A 113 0.82 8.48 7.74
N LEU A 114 1.66 8.16 8.73
CA LEU A 114 2.58 9.07 9.39
C LEU A 114 3.96 8.89 8.77
N VAL A 115 4.53 9.96 8.22
CA VAL A 115 5.81 9.91 7.50
C VAL A 115 6.84 10.80 8.22
N CYS A 116 7.96 10.20 8.61
CA CYS A 116 9.07 10.96 9.19
C CYS A 116 9.88 11.63 8.09
N VAL A 117 9.95 12.96 8.10
CA VAL A 117 10.70 13.74 7.10
C VAL A 117 12.22 13.60 7.22
N GLU A 118 12.72 13.14 8.37
CA GLU A 118 14.16 12.99 8.63
C GLU A 118 14.70 11.62 8.19
N CYS A 119 14.04 10.52 8.62
CA CYS A 119 14.53 9.16 8.37
C CYS A 119 13.70 8.37 7.38
N GLY A 120 12.57 8.91 6.91
CA GLY A 120 11.69 8.23 5.97
C GLY A 120 10.84 7.11 6.59
N LYS A 121 10.86 6.94 7.92
CA LYS A 121 10.01 5.95 8.60
C LYS A 121 8.55 6.25 8.29
N VAL A 122 7.80 5.21 7.92
CA VAL A 122 6.36 5.26 7.66
C VAL A 122 5.66 4.41 8.70
N GLU A 123 4.61 4.94 9.33
CA GLU A 123 3.70 4.22 10.21
C GLU A 123 2.28 4.32 9.67
N GLU A 124 1.57 3.21 9.64
CA GLU A 124 0.16 3.15 9.26
C GLU A 124 -0.71 3.41 10.50
N PHE A 125 -1.82 4.11 10.29
CA PHE A 125 -2.84 4.28 11.32
C PHE A 125 -4.23 4.29 10.69
N PHE A 126 -5.24 4.11 11.52
CA PHE A 126 -6.64 4.31 11.18
C PHE A 126 -7.33 5.02 12.33
N ASP A 127 -8.04 6.10 12.04
CA ASP A 127 -8.81 6.86 13.04
C ASP A 127 -10.22 7.13 12.53
N ALA A 128 -11.21 6.52 13.19
CA ALA A 128 -12.61 6.61 12.79
C ALA A 128 -13.18 8.05 12.87
N GLU A 129 -12.64 8.92 13.75
CA GLU A 129 -13.10 10.31 13.83
C GLU A 129 -12.54 11.15 12.68
N ILE A 130 -11.31 10.88 12.23
CA ILE A 130 -10.73 11.49 11.02
C ILE A 130 -11.59 11.11 9.82
N GLU A 131 -11.87 9.81 9.63
CA GLU A 131 -12.72 9.31 8.56
C GLU A 131 -14.10 9.99 8.53
N LYS A 132 -14.73 10.04 9.69
CA LYS A 132 -16.04 10.69 9.85
C LYS A 132 -15.99 12.17 9.48
N ARG A 133 -14.90 12.87 9.86
CA ARG A 133 -14.75 14.30 9.55
C ARG A 133 -14.51 14.53 8.06
N GLN A 134 -13.72 13.70 7.41
CA GLN A 134 -13.49 13.76 5.96
C GLN A 134 -14.80 13.57 5.20
N ASN A 135 -15.61 12.57 5.55
CA ASN A 135 -16.92 12.32 4.95
C ASN A 135 -17.84 13.53 5.15
N ALA A 136 -17.91 14.09 6.37
CA ALA A 136 -18.73 15.27 6.64
C ALA A 136 -18.30 16.48 5.79
N VAL A 137 -17.00 16.71 5.62
CA VAL A 137 -16.49 17.80 4.77
C VAL A 137 -16.88 17.60 3.30
N ALA A 138 -16.84 16.37 2.81
CA ALA A 138 -17.25 16.06 1.44
C ALA A 138 -18.76 16.32 1.25
N ASP A 139 -19.58 15.82 2.18
CA ASP A 139 -21.04 15.97 2.15
C ASP A 139 -21.44 17.46 2.23
N GLU A 140 -20.83 18.25 3.12
CA GLU A 140 -21.06 19.69 3.25
C GLU A 140 -20.78 20.44 1.93
N ARG A 141 -19.92 19.89 1.06
CA ARG A 141 -19.52 20.46 -0.24
C ARG A 141 -20.16 19.79 -1.45
N GLY A 142 -21.05 18.81 -1.24
CA GLY A 142 -21.75 18.07 -2.29
C GLY A 142 -20.86 17.08 -3.06
N PHE A 143 -19.79 16.57 -2.43
CA PHE A 143 -18.93 15.55 -3.02
C PHE A 143 -19.25 14.17 -2.47
N THR A 144 -19.16 13.16 -3.34
CA THR A 144 -19.15 11.75 -2.94
C THR A 144 -17.72 11.25 -3.02
N ILE A 145 -17.13 10.85 -1.88
CA ILE A 145 -15.77 10.31 -1.85
C ILE A 145 -15.74 8.98 -2.61
N GLN A 146 -14.86 8.86 -3.60
CA GLN A 146 -14.56 7.60 -4.29
C GLN A 146 -13.31 6.95 -3.72
N ASP A 147 -12.32 7.76 -3.37
CA ASP A 147 -11.04 7.37 -2.80
C ASP A 147 -10.42 8.57 -2.10
N HIS A 148 -9.58 8.33 -1.09
CA HIS A 148 -8.80 9.36 -0.43
C HIS A 148 -7.52 8.78 0.17
N ALA A 149 -6.55 9.64 0.45
CA ALA A 149 -5.33 9.30 1.18
C ALA A 149 -4.96 10.46 2.10
N LEU A 150 -4.59 10.16 3.33
CA LEU A 150 -4.08 11.13 4.30
C LEU A 150 -2.62 10.81 4.63
N TYR A 151 -1.75 11.79 4.41
CA TYR A 151 -0.34 11.74 4.80
C TYR A 151 -0.04 12.83 5.80
N ILE A 152 0.43 12.46 6.97
CA ILE A 152 0.87 13.39 8.02
C ILE A 152 2.39 13.34 8.09
N TYR A 153 3.03 14.46 7.80
CA TYR A 153 4.49 14.60 7.81
C TYR A 153 4.97 15.20 9.11
N GLY A 154 6.00 14.60 9.70
CA GLY A 154 6.57 15.08 10.97
C GLY A 154 7.89 14.38 11.30
N ASN A 155 8.35 14.53 12.55
CA ASN A 155 9.50 13.80 13.05
C ASN A 155 9.03 12.64 13.94
N CYS A 156 9.51 11.41 13.68
CA CYS A 156 9.26 10.31 14.58
C CYS A 156 9.94 10.55 15.95
N ALA A 157 9.53 9.80 16.97
CA ALA A 157 10.06 9.97 18.33
C ALA A 157 11.60 9.94 18.40
N GLU A 158 12.23 9.03 17.65
CA GLU A 158 13.69 8.88 17.60
C GLU A 158 14.39 10.09 16.99
N CYS A 159 13.85 10.63 15.88
CA CYS A 159 14.42 11.82 15.24
C CYS A 159 14.11 13.10 16.01
N GLY A 160 12.92 13.20 16.61
CA GLY A 160 12.53 14.33 17.45
C GLY A 160 13.37 14.44 18.73
N ALA A 161 13.78 13.33 19.33
CA ALA A 161 14.67 13.32 20.49
C ALA A 161 16.07 13.84 20.15
N LYS A 162 16.63 13.50 18.97
CA LYS A 162 17.95 13.96 18.51
C LYS A 162 18.04 15.48 18.30
N LYS A 163 16.90 16.14 17.99
CA LYS A 163 16.87 17.60 17.80
C LYS A 163 16.76 18.40 19.10
N LYS A 164 16.47 17.72 20.23
CA LYS A 164 16.36 18.37 21.56
C LYS A 164 17.65 18.23 22.40
N SER A 165 18.66 17.53 21.89
CA SER A 165 19.99 17.37 22.46
C SER A 165 20.99 18.29 21.78
#